data_6b27b6d35d87127373798a4c6f230924
#
_entry.id   6b27b6d35d87127373798a4c6f230924
#
_cell.length_a   1.000
_cell.length_b   1.000
_cell.length_c   1.000
_cell.angle_alpha   90.00
_cell.angle_beta   90.00
_cell.angle_gamma   90.00
#
_symmetry.space_group_name_H-M   'P 1'
#
loop_
_entity.id
_entity.type
_entity.pdbx_description
1 polymer ?
#
loop_
_entity_poly.entity_id
_entity_poly.type
_entity_poly.pdbx_seq_one_letter_code
_entity_poly.pdbx_strand_id
1 'polypeptide(L)'
;QLHLTTSEKNELARSLEMVQNQLQEKESEMKREISEHKDRLLQAEKEHQDTLTEANQKNKVEIEACHEKISSLEHFISSQKLEIEHLKSNKEQLNNSLKEANQALGELLKTKVR
;
A
#
# COMPACT_ATOMS: atom_id res chain seq x y z
N GLN A 1 1.57 -20.49 -78.30
CA GLN A 1 2.79 -20.05 -77.59
C GLN A 1 2.78 -18.55 -77.45
N LEU A 2 2.83 -18.10 -76.19
CA LEU A 2 2.87 -16.69 -75.87
C LEU A 2 4.34 -16.21 -75.88
N HIS A 3 4.70 -15.45 -76.90
CA HIS A 3 5.99 -14.79 -76.98
C HIS A 3 5.80 -13.34 -76.58
N LEU A 4 6.41 -12.98 -75.49
CA LEU A 4 6.47 -11.59 -75.03
C LEU A 4 7.56 -10.85 -75.85
N THR A 5 7.23 -9.62 -76.24
CA THR A 5 8.21 -8.74 -76.85
C THR A 5 9.27 -8.33 -75.84
N THR A 6 10.40 -7.84 -76.31
CA THR A 6 11.47 -7.34 -75.40
C THR A 6 10.94 -6.17 -74.53
N SER A 7 10.10 -5.33 -75.12
CA SER A 7 9.46 -4.24 -74.40
C SER A 7 8.55 -4.71 -73.25
N GLU A 8 7.74 -5.73 -73.55
CA GLU A 8 6.82 -6.33 -72.53
C GLU A 8 7.62 -7.00 -71.41
N LYS A 9 8.70 -7.72 -71.74
CA LYS A 9 9.61 -8.31 -70.72
C LYS A 9 10.25 -7.26 -69.84
N ASN A 10 10.68 -6.13 -70.40
CA ASN A 10 11.26 -5.02 -69.66
C ASN A 10 10.24 -4.36 -68.72
N GLU A 11 9.01 -4.21 -69.19
CA GLU A 11 7.93 -3.66 -68.35
C GLU A 11 7.62 -4.58 -67.18
N LEU A 12 7.52 -5.89 -67.42
CA LEU A 12 7.32 -6.88 -66.33
C LEU A 12 8.46 -6.87 -65.36
N ALA A 13 9.72 -6.81 -65.82
CA ALA A 13 10.86 -6.72 -64.96
C ALA A 13 10.85 -5.48 -64.07
N ARG A 14 10.48 -4.32 -64.61
CA ARG A 14 10.33 -3.07 -63.88
C ARG A 14 9.23 -3.15 -62.83
N SER A 15 8.05 -3.69 -63.24
CA SER A 15 6.92 -3.90 -62.31
C SER A 15 7.32 -4.82 -61.15
N LEU A 16 8.01 -5.90 -61.45
CA LEU A 16 8.48 -6.84 -60.45
C LEU A 16 9.46 -6.18 -59.47
N GLU A 17 10.42 -5.39 -59.99
CA GLU A 17 11.37 -4.66 -59.21
C GLU A 17 10.66 -3.63 -58.30
N MET A 18 9.69 -2.90 -58.81
CA MET A 18 8.86 -1.97 -58.03
C MET A 18 8.15 -2.64 -56.89
N VAL A 19 7.51 -3.78 -57.13
CA VAL A 19 6.80 -4.56 -56.09
C VAL A 19 7.78 -5.06 -55.04
N GLN A 20 8.93 -5.58 -55.47
CA GLN A 20 9.97 -6.04 -54.53
C GLN A 20 10.50 -4.92 -53.62
N ASN A 21 10.72 -3.72 -54.19
CA ASN A 21 11.15 -2.56 -53.45
C ASN A 21 10.07 -2.10 -52.43
N GLN A 22 8.79 -2.07 -52.86
CA GLN A 22 7.67 -1.75 -51.99
C GLN A 22 7.54 -2.74 -50.84
N LEU A 23 7.74 -4.03 -51.14
CA LEU A 23 7.68 -5.08 -50.13
C LEU A 23 8.78 -4.91 -49.11
N GLN A 24 10.02 -4.61 -49.54
CA GLN A 24 11.14 -4.36 -48.65
C GLN A 24 10.90 -3.14 -47.77
N GLU A 25 10.34 -2.08 -48.34
CA GLU A 25 10.02 -0.87 -47.56
C GLU A 25 8.99 -1.20 -46.45
N LYS A 26 7.94 -1.94 -46.82
CA LYS A 26 6.90 -2.35 -45.88
C LYS A 26 7.44 -3.26 -44.77
N GLU A 27 8.32 -4.21 -45.14
CA GLU A 27 8.97 -5.06 -44.14
C GLU A 27 9.83 -4.25 -43.19
N SER A 28 10.58 -3.27 -43.69
CA SER A 28 11.37 -2.38 -42.86
C SER A 28 10.53 -1.55 -41.93
N GLU A 29 9.42 -1.00 -42.42
CA GLU A 29 8.45 -0.25 -41.61
C GLU A 29 7.84 -1.12 -40.52
N MET A 30 7.43 -2.35 -40.84
CA MET A 30 6.87 -3.28 -39.87
C MET A 30 7.88 -3.63 -38.78
N LYS A 31 9.12 -3.91 -39.16
CA LYS A 31 10.18 -4.19 -38.19
C LYS A 31 10.43 -3.02 -37.24
N ARG A 32 10.43 -1.81 -37.78
CA ARG A 32 10.58 -0.59 -36.98
C ARG A 32 9.41 -0.41 -36.02
N GLU A 33 8.18 -0.58 -36.51
CA GLU A 33 6.97 -0.48 -35.67
C GLU A 33 6.97 -1.52 -34.55
N ILE A 34 7.33 -2.77 -34.85
CA ILE A 34 7.43 -3.83 -33.85
C ILE A 34 8.46 -3.46 -32.80
N SER A 35 9.62 -2.97 -33.22
CA SER A 35 10.68 -2.53 -32.28
C SER A 35 10.21 -1.38 -31.39
N GLU A 36 9.54 -0.39 -31.97
CA GLU A 36 8.98 0.75 -31.22
C GLU A 36 7.93 0.29 -30.22
N HIS A 37 7.04 -0.63 -30.61
CA HIS A 37 6.04 -1.20 -29.71
C HIS A 37 6.67 -1.98 -28.55
N LYS A 38 7.69 -2.77 -28.85
CA LYS A 38 8.44 -3.50 -27.80
C LYS A 38 9.05 -2.54 -26.79
N ASP A 39 9.68 -1.48 -27.29
CA ASP A 39 10.30 -0.48 -26.43
C ASP A 39 9.26 0.22 -25.56
N ARG A 40 8.10 0.57 -26.12
CA ARG A 40 7.00 1.18 -25.36
C ARG A 40 6.47 0.24 -24.28
N LEU A 41 6.32 -1.05 -24.61
CA LEU A 41 5.85 -2.04 -23.65
C LEU A 41 6.84 -2.22 -22.51
N LEU A 42 8.13 -2.29 -22.82
CA LEU A 42 9.19 -2.39 -21.81
C LEU A 42 9.20 -1.16 -20.90
N GLN A 43 9.04 0.02 -21.49
CA GLN A 43 8.98 1.26 -20.73
C GLN A 43 7.75 1.30 -19.83
N ALA A 44 6.59 0.90 -20.35
CA ALA A 44 5.34 0.85 -19.59
C ALA A 44 5.43 -0.15 -18.44
N GLU A 45 6.02 -1.33 -18.66
CA GLU A 45 6.25 -2.31 -17.61
C GLU A 45 7.16 -1.78 -16.51
N LYS A 46 8.22 -1.10 -16.90
CA LYS A 46 9.15 -0.49 -15.95
C LYS A 46 8.47 0.58 -15.10
N GLU A 47 7.72 1.47 -15.73
CA GLU A 47 6.98 2.52 -15.03
C GLU A 47 5.95 1.93 -14.07
N HIS A 48 5.24 0.89 -14.51
CA HIS A 48 4.26 0.20 -13.69
C HIS A 48 4.93 -0.48 -12.49
N GLN A 49 6.06 -1.14 -12.72
CA GLN A 49 6.82 -1.79 -11.65
C GLN A 49 7.35 -0.78 -10.63
N ASP A 50 7.86 0.35 -11.10
CA ASP A 50 8.33 1.44 -10.25
C ASP A 50 7.19 2.01 -9.40
N THR A 51 6.03 2.22 -10.01
CA THR A 51 4.82 2.69 -9.31
C THR A 51 4.38 1.69 -8.23
N LEU A 52 4.37 0.40 -8.54
CA LEU A 52 4.04 -0.65 -7.57
C LEU A 52 5.03 -0.69 -6.42
N THR A 53 6.30 -0.57 -6.71
CA THR A 53 7.36 -0.56 -5.69
C THR A 53 7.19 0.63 -4.75
N GLU A 54 6.93 1.81 -5.30
CA GLU A 54 6.68 3.02 -4.51
C GLU A 54 5.43 2.87 -3.64
N ALA A 55 4.33 2.37 -4.21
CA ALA A 55 3.08 2.14 -3.48
C ALA A 55 3.27 1.14 -2.35
N ASN A 56 3.98 0.04 -2.59
CA ASN A 56 4.27 -0.98 -1.59
C ASN A 56 5.14 -0.41 -0.47
N GLN A 57 6.13 0.39 -0.81
CA GLN A 57 7.01 1.02 0.17
C GLN A 57 6.24 2.01 1.05
N LYS A 58 5.38 2.82 0.44
CA LYS A 58 4.53 3.76 1.17
C LYS A 58 3.57 3.03 2.11
N ASN A 59 2.93 1.97 1.63
CA ASN A 59 2.04 1.15 2.44
C ASN A 59 2.77 0.52 3.62
N LYS A 60 3.98 0.02 3.40
CA LYS A 60 4.81 -0.56 4.46
C LYS A 60 5.11 0.46 5.55
N VAL A 61 5.49 1.67 5.17
CA VAL A 61 5.76 2.76 6.13
C VAL A 61 4.50 3.11 6.91
N GLU A 62 3.36 3.21 6.25
CA GLU A 62 2.07 3.50 6.89
C GLU A 62 1.67 2.40 7.88
N ILE A 63 1.85 1.14 7.51
CA ILE A 63 1.56 -0.01 8.37
C ILE A 63 2.46 0.01 9.60
N GLU A 64 3.76 0.25 9.44
CA GLU A 64 4.71 0.37 10.55
C GLU A 64 4.31 1.51 11.50
N ALA A 65 3.92 2.66 10.96
CA ALA A 65 3.46 3.79 11.76
C ALA A 65 2.18 3.45 12.54
N CYS A 66 1.25 2.72 11.92
CA CYS A 66 0.04 2.23 12.59
C CYS A 66 0.37 1.25 13.72
N HIS A 67 1.30 0.33 13.50
CA HIS A 67 1.74 -0.61 14.53
C HIS A 67 2.37 0.10 15.74
N GLU A 68 3.20 1.11 15.50
CA GLU A 68 3.78 1.92 16.58
C GLU A 68 2.69 2.65 17.37
N LYS A 69 1.70 3.19 16.68
CA LYS A 69 0.58 3.89 17.31
C LYS A 69 -0.26 2.94 18.16
N ILE A 70 -0.54 1.74 17.65
CA ILE A 70 -1.27 0.70 18.38
C ILE A 70 -0.49 0.31 19.64
N SER A 71 0.81 0.09 19.53
CA SER A 71 1.68 -0.26 20.64
C SER A 71 1.68 0.82 21.72
N SER A 72 1.77 2.09 21.33
CA SER A 72 1.71 3.23 22.25
C SER A 72 0.35 3.30 22.95
N LEU A 73 -0.74 3.08 22.22
CA LEU A 73 -2.09 3.07 22.81
C LEU A 73 -2.28 1.90 23.78
N GLU A 74 -1.74 0.74 23.48
CA GLU A 74 -1.78 -0.42 24.36
C GLU A 74 -1.06 -0.14 25.68
N HIS A 75 0.12 0.48 25.62
CA HIS A 75 0.86 0.92 26.80
C HIS A 75 0.06 1.93 27.61
N PHE A 76 -0.53 2.90 26.96
CA PHE A 76 -1.37 3.90 27.62
C PHE A 76 -2.55 3.25 28.33
N ILE A 77 -3.25 2.33 27.66
CA ILE A 77 -4.39 1.59 28.24
C ILE A 77 -3.94 0.80 29.47
N SER A 78 -2.80 0.11 29.40
CA SER A 78 -2.26 -0.66 30.52
C SER A 78 -1.95 0.24 31.72
N SER A 79 -1.34 1.40 31.47
CA SER A 79 -1.06 2.39 32.51
C SER A 79 -2.34 2.91 33.14
N GLN A 80 -3.35 3.20 32.34
CA GLN A 80 -4.65 3.66 32.82
C GLN A 80 -5.35 2.60 33.68
N LYS A 81 -5.29 1.33 33.28
CA LYS A 81 -5.86 0.23 34.07
C LYS A 81 -5.19 0.12 35.43
N LEU A 82 -3.88 0.22 35.50
CA LEU A 82 -3.13 0.18 36.76
C LEU A 82 -3.54 1.36 37.66
N GLU A 83 -3.66 2.54 37.10
CA GLU A 83 -4.07 3.73 37.83
C GLU A 83 -5.48 3.58 38.38
N ILE A 84 -6.42 3.06 37.60
CA ILE A 84 -7.79 2.80 38.03
C ILE A 84 -7.81 1.79 39.17
N GLU A 85 -7.06 0.71 39.10
CA GLU A 85 -6.96 -0.28 40.16
C GLU A 85 -6.41 0.33 41.46
N HIS A 86 -5.38 1.17 41.32
CA HIS A 86 -4.79 1.89 42.45
C HIS A 86 -5.80 2.83 43.09
N LEU A 87 -6.54 3.58 42.31
CA LEU A 87 -7.60 4.49 42.79
C LEU A 87 -8.73 3.72 43.47
N LYS A 88 -9.13 2.58 42.95
CA LYS A 88 -10.14 1.71 43.57
C LYS A 88 -9.68 1.21 44.95
N SER A 89 -8.43 0.79 45.03
CA SER A 89 -7.83 0.34 46.28
C SER A 89 -7.79 1.45 47.32
N ASN A 90 -7.38 2.65 46.94
CA ASN A 90 -7.38 3.83 47.77
C ASN A 90 -8.79 4.19 48.27
N LYS A 91 -9.78 4.11 47.38
CA LYS A 91 -11.18 4.32 47.70
C LYS A 91 -11.68 3.37 48.76
N GLU A 92 -11.36 2.08 48.62
CA GLU A 92 -11.72 1.07 49.62
C GLU A 92 -11.08 1.38 50.99
N GLN A 93 -9.78 1.69 51.00
CA GLN A 93 -9.12 2.05 52.23
C GLN A 93 -9.72 3.25 52.90
N LEU A 94 -10.07 4.29 52.15
CA LEU A 94 -10.76 5.48 52.68
C LEU A 94 -12.14 5.15 53.23
N ASN A 95 -12.90 4.33 52.53
CA ASN A 95 -14.22 3.90 52.98
C ASN A 95 -14.13 3.10 54.30
N ASN A 96 -13.15 2.21 54.41
CA ASN A 96 -12.92 1.43 55.60
C ASN A 96 -12.50 2.33 56.78
N SER A 97 -11.61 3.27 56.55
CA SER A 97 -11.20 4.23 57.56
C SER A 97 -12.37 5.10 58.04
N LEU A 98 -13.24 5.52 57.10
CA LEU A 98 -14.46 6.28 57.41
C LEU A 98 -15.44 5.46 58.26
N LYS A 99 -15.63 4.19 57.94
CA LYS A 99 -16.47 3.27 58.71
C LYS A 99 -15.92 3.14 60.15
N GLU A 100 -14.62 2.91 60.28
CA GLU A 100 -13.99 2.77 61.59
C GLU A 100 -14.12 4.06 62.41
N ALA A 101 -13.92 5.22 61.81
CA ALA A 101 -14.10 6.52 62.43
C ALA A 101 -15.54 6.72 62.89
N ASN A 102 -16.50 6.38 62.06
CA ASN A 102 -17.93 6.49 62.39
C ASN A 102 -18.32 5.54 63.53
N GLN A 103 -17.79 4.30 63.52
CA GLN A 103 -18.02 3.37 64.62
C GLN A 103 -17.44 3.90 65.95
N ALA A 104 -16.22 4.38 65.93
CA ALA A 104 -15.57 4.95 67.09
C ALA A 104 -16.34 6.16 67.62
N LEU A 105 -16.83 7.05 66.74
CA LEU A 105 -17.65 8.19 67.10
C LEU A 105 -18.98 7.74 67.73
N GLY A 106 -19.62 6.72 67.15
CA GLY A 106 -20.87 6.16 67.65
C GLY A 106 -20.71 5.58 69.08
N GLU A 107 -19.62 4.87 69.32
CA GLU A 107 -19.29 4.33 70.62
C GLU A 107 -19.03 5.42 71.67
N LEU A 108 -18.29 6.46 71.27
CA LEU A 108 -18.04 7.62 72.14
C LEU A 108 -19.34 8.32 72.50
N LEU A 109 -20.24 8.51 71.59
CA LEU A 109 -21.55 9.13 71.82
C LEU A 109 -22.39 8.27 72.80
N LYS A 110 -22.36 6.98 72.63
CA LYS A 110 -23.06 6.04 73.58
C LYS A 110 -22.51 6.17 75.00
N THR A 111 -21.20 6.25 75.10
CA THR A 111 -20.55 6.40 76.39
C THR A 111 -20.89 7.72 77.08
N LYS A 112 -20.95 8.81 76.32
CA LYS A 112 -21.31 10.15 76.84
C LYS A 112 -22.74 10.32 77.26
N VAL A 113 -23.66 9.61 76.57
CA VAL A 113 -25.10 9.67 76.83
C VAL A 113 -25.49 8.87 78.06
N ARG A 114 -24.68 7.95 78.48
CA ARG A 114 -24.86 7.23 79.70
C ARG A 114 -24.44 8.08 80.87
#